data_fb1af029a3b34d28055f66848f660fce
#
_entry.id   fb1af029a3b34d28055f66848f660fce
#
_cell.length_a   1.000
_cell.length_b   1.000
_cell.length_c   1.000
_cell.angle_alpha   90.00
_cell.angle_beta   90.00
_cell.angle_gamma   90.00
#
_symmetry.space_group_name_H-M   'P 1'
#
loop_
_entity.id
_entity.type
_entity.pdbx_description
1 polymer ?
#
loop_
_entity_poly.entity_id
_entity_poly.type
_entity_poly.pdbx_seq_one_letter_code
_entity_poly.pdbx_strand_id
1 'polypeptide(L)'
;MISICIPAYNCEVEALVCSLQQQIDSLQLPAEVLVLDDCSPNPIGLSASYAAVRLLRNEQNLGRARTRNKLMQEAQGAFMLFIDGDSEIVASDYLNRWVTQSNNMGGYSCCYGGSIYQAEAPPSSHLLRWKVSCQKESRTRIERENKGYGFKTNNVLISKAIANQLKFNESLQGYGHEDTLYGFELEKLGFNISHIENPVKNSVLDTNQEFLMKTKEALANLIRCITLATESSAFVDHVTILKTYNRLKRYSLLPLLRGYSWFFFKRLSRNLEIGKSVGMVRRYDLYKLIILDQLLRAKP
;
A
#
# COMPACT_ATOMS: atom_id res chain seq x y z
N MET A 1 15.59 16.47 -10.22
CA MET A 1 15.51 15.07 -10.71
C MET A 1 14.66 14.25 -9.75
N ILE A 2 13.77 13.42 -10.30
CA ILE A 2 12.92 12.47 -9.56
C ILE A 2 13.42 11.04 -9.86
N SER A 3 13.57 10.20 -8.83
CA SER A 3 13.79 8.76 -8.98
C SER A 3 12.46 8.02 -8.83
N ILE A 4 12.01 7.34 -9.88
CA ILE A 4 10.80 6.53 -9.85
C ILE A 4 11.20 5.14 -9.36
N CYS A 5 10.70 4.77 -8.18
CA CYS A 5 11.09 3.57 -7.43
C CYS A 5 10.00 2.50 -7.53
N ILE A 6 10.27 1.41 -8.23
CA ILE A 6 9.32 0.34 -8.50
C ILE A 6 9.81 -0.96 -7.83
N PRO A 7 9.31 -1.28 -6.62
CA PRO A 7 9.53 -2.60 -6.05
C PRO A 7 8.66 -3.62 -6.81
N ALA A 8 9.26 -4.71 -7.25
CA ALA A 8 8.59 -5.71 -8.07
C ALA A 8 8.86 -7.12 -7.55
N TYR A 9 7.84 -7.96 -7.51
CA TYR A 9 7.95 -9.38 -7.19
C TYR A 9 6.84 -10.15 -7.89
N ASN A 10 7.22 -11.07 -8.76
CA ASN A 10 6.31 -11.95 -9.50
C ASN A 10 5.18 -11.17 -10.22
N CYS A 11 5.55 -10.07 -10.87
CA CYS A 11 4.64 -9.22 -11.65
C CYS A 11 5.33 -8.75 -12.94
N GLU A 12 4.51 -8.40 -13.93
CA GLU A 12 4.97 -7.80 -15.18
C GLU A 12 5.05 -6.29 -15.03
N VAL A 13 6.21 -5.71 -15.39
CA VAL A 13 6.47 -4.27 -15.24
C VAL A 13 6.66 -3.57 -16.59
N GLU A 14 6.72 -4.30 -17.70
CA GLU A 14 7.07 -3.78 -19.03
C GLU A 14 6.18 -2.61 -19.46
N ALA A 15 4.85 -2.78 -19.34
CA ALA A 15 3.90 -1.75 -19.75
C ALA A 15 4.03 -0.45 -18.91
N LEU A 16 4.25 -0.60 -17.59
CA LEU A 16 4.50 0.52 -16.69
C LEU A 16 5.80 1.25 -17.07
N VAL A 17 6.88 0.51 -17.24
CA VAL A 17 8.20 1.05 -17.61
C VAL A 17 8.15 1.75 -18.97
N CYS A 18 7.52 1.14 -19.98
CA CYS A 18 7.35 1.74 -21.30
C CYS A 18 6.60 3.08 -21.22
N SER A 19 5.47 3.13 -20.49
CA SER A 19 4.69 4.35 -20.31
C SER A 19 5.49 5.45 -19.60
N LEU A 20 6.28 5.12 -18.58
CA LEU A 20 7.14 6.07 -17.88
C LEU A 20 8.26 6.60 -18.78
N GLN A 21 8.96 5.70 -19.53
CA GLN A 21 10.00 6.10 -20.46
C GLN A 21 9.47 7.03 -21.55
N GLN A 22 8.30 6.73 -22.14
CA GLN A 22 7.66 7.58 -23.13
C GLN A 22 7.39 9.01 -22.60
N GLN A 23 6.95 9.13 -21.35
CA GLN A 23 6.74 10.45 -20.74
C GLN A 23 8.07 11.17 -20.44
N ILE A 24 9.11 10.45 -20.01
CA ILE A 24 10.45 11.01 -19.79
C ILE A 24 10.99 11.58 -21.11
N ASP A 25 10.92 10.81 -22.19
CA ASP A 25 11.45 11.21 -23.50
C ASP A 25 10.66 12.38 -24.10
N SER A 26 9.34 12.27 -24.12
CA SER A 26 8.48 13.29 -24.75
C SER A 26 8.53 14.65 -24.04
N LEU A 27 8.73 14.65 -22.73
CA LEU A 27 8.75 15.84 -21.89
C LEU A 27 10.18 16.25 -21.48
N GLN A 28 11.20 15.49 -21.91
CA GLN A 28 12.63 15.69 -21.56
C GLN A 28 12.83 15.89 -20.05
N LEU A 29 12.15 15.06 -19.24
CA LEU A 29 12.15 15.20 -17.79
C LEU A 29 13.47 14.66 -17.17
N PRO A 30 14.03 15.36 -16.20
CA PRO A 30 15.17 14.85 -15.43
C PRO A 30 14.71 13.79 -14.43
N ALA A 31 14.51 12.56 -14.89
CA ALA A 31 14.04 11.43 -14.09
C ALA A 31 14.84 10.15 -14.40
N GLU A 32 14.92 9.25 -13.42
CA GLU A 32 15.37 7.86 -13.58
C GLU A 32 14.27 6.91 -13.10
N VAL A 33 14.25 5.71 -13.63
CA VAL A 33 13.35 4.62 -13.23
C VAL A 33 14.18 3.48 -12.65
N LEU A 34 13.94 3.13 -11.40
CA LEU A 34 14.58 2.03 -10.70
C LEU A 34 13.57 0.91 -10.50
N VAL A 35 13.72 -0.18 -11.22
CA VAL A 35 12.95 -1.40 -10.99
C VAL A 35 13.81 -2.35 -10.17
N LEU A 36 13.33 -2.76 -9.00
CA LEU A 36 14.02 -3.73 -8.15
C LEU A 36 13.19 -5.00 -8.02
N ASP A 37 13.63 -6.06 -8.72
CA ASP A 37 13.11 -7.41 -8.60
C ASP A 37 13.53 -8.04 -7.26
N ASP A 38 12.57 -8.29 -6.39
CA ASP A 38 12.80 -8.90 -5.07
C ASP A 38 12.94 -10.43 -5.15
N CYS A 39 13.77 -10.89 -6.07
CA CYS A 39 14.06 -12.30 -6.31
C CYS A 39 12.82 -13.10 -6.76
N SER A 40 12.14 -12.64 -7.81
CA SER A 40 11.03 -13.38 -8.43
C SER A 40 11.49 -14.77 -8.90
N PRO A 41 10.64 -15.81 -8.79
CA PRO A 41 10.94 -17.15 -9.29
C PRO A 41 11.38 -17.13 -10.78
N ASN A 42 10.65 -16.38 -11.61
CA ASN A 42 11.05 -16.03 -12.95
C ASN A 42 11.61 -14.60 -12.90
N PRO A 43 12.91 -14.39 -13.19
CA PRO A 43 13.50 -13.07 -13.19
C PRO A 43 12.72 -12.09 -14.05
N ILE A 44 12.47 -10.90 -13.50
CA ILE A 44 11.84 -9.82 -14.27
C ILE A 44 12.84 -9.39 -15.35
N GLY A 45 12.39 -9.39 -16.59
CA GLY A 45 13.12 -8.93 -17.76
C GLY A 45 12.37 -7.80 -18.46
N LEU A 46 13.08 -7.02 -19.25
CA LEU A 46 12.51 -6.02 -20.14
C LEU A 46 12.82 -6.42 -21.57
N SER A 47 11.83 -6.33 -22.46
CA SER A 47 11.98 -6.72 -23.86
C SER A 47 12.85 -5.74 -24.68
N ALA A 48 13.01 -4.52 -24.17
CA ALA A 48 13.81 -3.45 -24.78
C ALA A 48 14.74 -2.79 -23.74
N SER A 49 15.76 -2.11 -24.25
CA SER A 49 16.60 -1.23 -23.42
C SER A 49 15.97 0.16 -23.35
N TYR A 50 15.78 0.66 -22.15
CA TYR A 50 15.23 1.98 -21.87
C TYR A 50 16.29 2.86 -21.23
N ALA A 51 16.54 4.04 -21.80
CA ALA A 51 17.68 4.90 -21.43
C ALA A 51 17.63 5.39 -19.98
N ALA A 52 16.42 5.63 -19.44
CA ALA A 52 16.24 6.11 -18.07
C ALA A 52 16.04 4.98 -17.05
N VAL A 53 16.07 3.69 -17.45
CA VAL A 53 15.67 2.55 -16.60
C VAL A 53 16.88 1.75 -16.15
N ARG A 54 16.95 1.51 -14.85
CA ARG A 54 17.88 0.56 -14.22
C ARG A 54 17.09 -0.58 -13.61
N LEU A 55 17.32 -1.79 -14.12
CA LEU A 55 16.76 -3.02 -13.57
C LEU A 55 17.76 -3.63 -12.58
N LEU A 56 17.34 -3.74 -11.33
CA LEU A 56 18.11 -4.31 -10.23
C LEU A 56 17.43 -5.58 -9.74
N ARG A 57 18.18 -6.49 -9.14
CA ARG A 57 17.65 -7.72 -8.55
C ARG A 57 18.28 -8.00 -7.20
N ASN A 58 17.46 -8.45 -6.24
CA ASN A 58 17.94 -9.00 -4.99
C ASN A 58 18.39 -10.46 -5.15
N GLU A 59 19.39 -10.89 -4.39
CA GLU A 59 19.86 -12.27 -4.37
C GLU A 59 18.86 -13.25 -3.73
N GLN A 60 18.03 -12.74 -2.83
CA GLN A 60 16.95 -13.45 -2.14
C GLN A 60 15.74 -12.54 -1.97
N ASN A 61 14.57 -13.11 -1.70
CA ASN A 61 13.39 -12.30 -1.37
C ASN A 61 13.58 -11.64 0.00
N LEU A 62 13.72 -10.31 -0.02
CA LEU A 62 13.94 -9.49 1.16
C LEU A 62 12.64 -8.96 1.79
N GLY A 63 11.55 -8.99 1.03
CA GLY A 63 10.27 -8.44 1.39
C GLY A 63 10.15 -6.92 1.18
N ARG A 64 8.94 -6.42 1.29
CA ARG A 64 8.55 -5.06 0.88
C ARG A 64 9.33 -3.93 1.55
N ALA A 65 9.56 -4.04 2.86
CA ALA A 65 10.26 -3.00 3.63
C ALA A 65 11.72 -2.85 3.19
N ARG A 66 12.46 -3.96 3.12
CA ARG A 66 13.87 -3.95 2.71
C ARG A 66 14.04 -3.56 1.25
N THR A 67 13.18 -4.04 0.37
CA THR A 67 13.20 -3.69 -1.06
C THR A 67 12.98 -2.19 -1.25
N ARG A 68 12.04 -1.57 -0.55
CA ARG A 68 11.85 -0.11 -0.59
C ARG A 68 13.02 0.65 0.01
N ASN A 69 13.60 0.18 1.12
CA ASN A 69 14.79 0.80 1.71
C ASN A 69 15.98 0.76 0.74
N LYS A 70 16.17 -0.36 0.02
CA LYS A 70 17.22 -0.48 -0.99
C LYS A 70 16.98 0.48 -2.16
N LEU A 71 15.74 0.60 -2.65
CA LEU A 71 15.40 1.61 -3.65
C LEU A 71 15.69 3.04 -3.17
N MET A 72 15.42 3.36 -1.90
CA MET A 72 15.80 4.67 -1.32
C MET A 72 17.31 4.92 -1.33
N GLN A 73 18.12 3.88 -1.17
CA GLN A 73 19.59 3.98 -1.21
C GLN A 73 20.10 4.16 -2.63
N GLU A 74 19.53 3.44 -3.61
CA GLU A 74 19.90 3.47 -5.01
C GLU A 74 19.46 4.76 -5.74
N ALA A 75 18.42 5.42 -5.23
CA ALA A 75 17.84 6.62 -5.82
C ALA A 75 18.79 7.81 -5.78
N GLN A 76 18.99 8.46 -6.94
CA GLN A 76 19.86 9.63 -7.08
C GLN A 76 19.09 10.96 -7.01
N GLY A 77 17.76 10.93 -7.25
CA GLY A 77 16.91 12.12 -7.25
C GLY A 77 16.71 12.74 -5.88
N ALA A 78 16.40 14.03 -5.86
CA ALA A 78 16.02 14.76 -4.65
C ALA A 78 14.66 14.30 -4.10
N PHE A 79 13.85 13.70 -4.95
CA PHE A 79 12.56 13.10 -4.62
C PHE A 79 12.49 11.68 -5.18
N MET A 80 11.82 10.79 -4.45
CA MET A 80 11.54 9.42 -4.83
C MET A 80 10.04 9.23 -4.98
N LEU A 81 9.62 8.81 -6.17
CA LEU A 81 8.24 8.45 -6.47
C LEU A 81 8.08 6.93 -6.40
N PHE A 82 7.44 6.43 -5.35
CA PHE A 82 7.12 5.02 -5.24
C PHE A 82 5.85 4.69 -6.02
N ILE A 83 5.92 3.64 -6.85
CA ILE A 83 4.80 3.08 -7.60
C ILE A 83 4.91 1.55 -7.47
N ASP A 84 3.80 0.86 -7.19
CA ASP A 84 3.79 -0.61 -7.20
C ASP A 84 3.92 -1.14 -8.64
N GLY A 85 4.66 -2.26 -8.84
CA GLY A 85 5.01 -2.78 -10.16
C GLY A 85 3.83 -3.25 -11.02
N ASP A 86 2.66 -3.51 -10.41
CA ASP A 86 1.41 -3.90 -11.07
C ASP A 86 0.48 -2.71 -11.38
N SER A 87 0.99 -1.49 -11.26
CA SER A 87 0.24 -0.26 -11.53
C SER A 87 0.26 0.11 -13.02
N GLU A 88 -0.79 0.80 -13.47
CA GLU A 88 -0.95 1.35 -14.81
C GLU A 88 -1.02 2.89 -14.74
N ILE A 89 -0.25 3.56 -15.58
CA ILE A 89 -0.30 5.03 -15.73
C ILE A 89 -1.44 5.36 -16.69
N VAL A 90 -2.41 6.16 -16.23
CA VAL A 90 -3.59 6.50 -17.02
C VAL A 90 -3.55 7.92 -17.62
N ALA A 91 -2.77 8.83 -17.04
CA ALA A 91 -2.65 10.20 -17.50
C ALA A 91 -1.39 10.38 -18.34
N SER A 92 -1.51 10.98 -19.53
CA SER A 92 -0.37 11.27 -20.41
C SER A 92 0.62 12.30 -19.84
N ASP A 93 0.18 13.09 -18.86
CA ASP A 93 0.97 14.11 -18.17
C ASP A 93 1.32 13.72 -16.71
N TYR A 94 1.21 12.41 -16.37
CA TYR A 94 1.39 11.91 -15.02
C TYR A 94 2.73 12.32 -14.38
N LEU A 95 3.85 12.14 -15.08
CA LEU A 95 5.16 12.54 -14.57
C LEU A 95 5.32 14.06 -14.50
N ASN A 96 4.77 14.80 -15.46
CA ASN A 96 4.83 16.27 -15.44
C ASN A 96 4.11 16.85 -14.20
N ARG A 97 2.99 16.25 -13.79
CA ARG A 97 2.30 16.64 -12.54
C ARG A 97 3.19 16.38 -11.31
N TRP A 98 3.93 15.29 -11.27
CA TRP A 98 4.87 15.01 -10.19
C TRP A 98 6.07 15.94 -10.17
N VAL A 99 6.63 16.26 -11.35
CA VAL A 99 7.72 17.24 -11.46
C VAL A 99 7.25 18.62 -11.00
N THR A 100 6.09 19.06 -11.46
CA THR A 100 5.48 20.33 -11.03
C THR A 100 5.26 20.35 -9.52
N GLN A 101 4.72 19.25 -8.97
CA GLN A 101 4.51 19.13 -7.53
C GLN A 101 5.83 19.18 -6.78
N SER A 102 6.88 18.47 -7.22
CA SER A 102 8.19 18.46 -6.55
C SER A 102 8.84 19.83 -6.50
N ASN A 103 8.64 20.67 -7.52
CA ASN A 103 9.15 22.05 -7.55
C ASN A 103 8.43 22.97 -6.55
N ASN A 104 7.19 22.65 -6.18
CA ASN A 104 6.38 23.38 -5.22
C ASN A 104 6.49 22.85 -3.78
N MET A 105 7.16 21.73 -3.59
CA MET A 105 7.35 21.10 -2.29
C MET A 105 8.66 21.54 -1.63
N GLY A 106 8.64 21.76 -0.33
CA GLY A 106 9.86 21.98 0.45
C GLY A 106 10.71 20.71 0.57
N GLY A 107 11.96 20.87 1.06
CA GLY A 107 12.90 19.75 1.20
C GLY A 107 12.45 18.60 2.10
N TYR A 108 11.48 18.82 2.98
CA TYR A 108 10.91 17.80 3.87
C TYR A 108 9.43 17.59 3.54
N SER A 109 9.16 16.86 2.48
CA SER A 109 7.81 16.76 1.94
C SER A 109 7.45 15.34 1.51
N CYS A 110 6.19 15.00 1.72
CA CYS A 110 5.55 13.77 1.28
C CYS A 110 4.23 14.11 0.59
N CYS A 111 3.95 13.51 -0.58
CA CYS A 111 2.73 13.77 -1.33
C CYS A 111 2.18 12.48 -1.94
N TYR A 112 0.89 12.20 -1.72
CA TYR A 112 0.21 11.02 -2.25
C TYR A 112 -0.70 11.38 -3.43
N GLY A 113 -0.55 10.63 -4.55
CA GLY A 113 -1.28 10.87 -5.80
C GLY A 113 -2.65 10.21 -5.89
N GLY A 114 -2.90 9.19 -5.08
CA GLY A 114 -4.13 8.40 -5.13
C GLY A 114 -4.03 7.16 -6.01
N SER A 115 -5.06 6.33 -5.93
CA SER A 115 -5.23 5.15 -6.78
C SER A 115 -6.68 4.98 -7.20
N ILE A 116 -6.88 4.41 -8.39
CA ILE A 116 -8.18 4.05 -8.95
C ILE A 116 -8.19 2.58 -9.36
N TYR A 117 -9.37 2.06 -9.57
CA TYR A 117 -9.61 0.68 -9.98
C TYR A 117 -10.56 0.67 -11.17
N GLN A 118 -10.66 -0.45 -11.89
CA GLN A 118 -11.58 -0.60 -13.00
C GLN A 118 -13.02 -0.29 -12.57
N ALA A 119 -13.79 0.38 -13.45
CA ALA A 119 -15.19 0.74 -13.17
C ALA A 119 -16.11 -0.48 -13.22
N GLU A 120 -15.83 -1.41 -14.12
CA GLU A 120 -16.62 -2.62 -14.33
C GLU A 120 -16.35 -3.65 -13.23
N ALA A 121 -17.41 -4.28 -12.74
CA ALA A 121 -17.28 -5.31 -11.71
C ALA A 121 -16.63 -6.57 -12.30
N PRO A 122 -15.61 -7.12 -11.66
CA PRO A 122 -14.97 -8.36 -12.08
C PRO A 122 -15.85 -9.58 -11.79
N PRO A 123 -15.45 -10.79 -12.23
CA PRO A 123 -16.08 -12.04 -11.82
C PRO A 123 -16.21 -12.17 -10.30
N SER A 124 -17.19 -12.95 -9.83
CA SER A 124 -17.48 -13.12 -8.40
C SER A 124 -16.28 -13.52 -7.55
N SER A 125 -15.33 -14.23 -8.15
CA SER A 125 -14.05 -14.64 -7.49
C SER A 125 -13.13 -13.49 -7.09
N HIS A 126 -13.27 -12.29 -7.66
CA HIS A 126 -12.46 -11.10 -7.37
C HIS A 126 -13.29 -9.95 -6.76
N LEU A 127 -14.58 -10.18 -6.58
CA LEU A 127 -15.56 -9.14 -6.24
C LEU A 127 -15.32 -8.52 -4.86
N LEU A 128 -14.81 -9.29 -3.90
CA LEU A 128 -14.51 -8.78 -2.55
C LEU A 128 -13.39 -7.74 -2.61
N ARG A 129 -12.25 -8.10 -3.23
CA ARG A 129 -11.10 -7.19 -3.36
C ARG A 129 -11.53 -5.90 -4.09
N TRP A 130 -12.21 -6.04 -5.23
CA TRP A 130 -12.69 -4.91 -6.00
C TRP A 130 -13.61 -3.97 -5.20
N LYS A 131 -14.63 -4.51 -4.50
CA LYS A 131 -15.54 -3.69 -3.68
C LYS A 131 -14.83 -2.95 -2.56
N VAL A 132 -13.87 -3.61 -1.89
CA VAL A 132 -13.06 -2.98 -0.84
C VAL A 132 -12.23 -1.86 -1.44
N SER A 133 -11.58 -2.09 -2.58
CA SER A 133 -10.76 -1.11 -3.27
C SER A 133 -11.56 0.12 -3.70
N CYS A 134 -12.68 -0.09 -4.40
CA CYS A 134 -13.53 1.01 -4.88
C CYS A 134 -14.14 1.82 -3.72
N GLN A 135 -14.55 1.16 -2.61
CA GLN A 135 -15.23 1.86 -1.51
C GLN A 135 -14.28 2.46 -0.47
N LYS A 136 -13.06 1.95 -0.32
CA LYS A 136 -12.15 2.37 0.75
C LYS A 136 -10.84 2.98 0.26
N GLU A 137 -10.34 2.57 -0.90
CA GLU A 137 -9.01 2.98 -1.38
C GLU A 137 -9.09 4.01 -2.51
N SER A 138 -10.06 3.87 -3.44
CA SER A 138 -10.30 4.85 -4.51
C SER A 138 -11.00 6.08 -3.94
N ARG A 139 -10.21 7.11 -3.64
CA ARG A 139 -10.67 8.37 -3.05
C ARG A 139 -10.14 9.53 -3.86
N THR A 140 -11.01 10.52 -4.11
CA THR A 140 -10.60 11.80 -4.67
C THR A 140 -9.65 12.54 -3.73
N ARG A 141 -8.88 13.48 -4.24
CA ARG A 141 -8.00 14.34 -3.43
C ARG A 141 -8.76 14.96 -2.25
N ILE A 142 -9.92 15.56 -2.51
CA ILE A 142 -10.75 16.24 -1.48
C ILE A 142 -11.17 15.25 -0.37
N GLU A 143 -11.57 14.04 -0.75
CA GLU A 143 -11.94 13.02 0.25
C GLU A 143 -10.76 12.56 1.09
N ARG A 144 -9.56 12.51 0.52
CA ARG A 144 -8.34 12.14 1.24
C ARG A 144 -7.93 13.22 2.24
N GLU A 145 -7.93 14.49 1.82
CA GLU A 145 -7.63 15.65 2.68
C GLU A 145 -8.62 15.74 3.86
N ASN A 146 -9.92 15.62 3.59
CA ASN A 146 -10.96 15.75 4.62
C ASN A 146 -10.99 14.60 5.64
N LYS A 147 -10.49 13.41 5.30
CA LYS A 147 -10.57 12.22 6.15
C LYS A 147 -9.26 11.84 6.83
N GLY A 148 -8.20 12.64 6.65
CA GLY A 148 -6.88 12.27 7.17
C GLY A 148 -6.43 10.92 6.60
N TYR A 149 -6.41 10.79 5.27
CA TYR A 149 -6.02 9.55 4.61
C TYR A 149 -4.54 9.28 4.87
N GLY A 150 -4.24 8.12 5.45
CA GLY A 150 -2.88 7.76 5.83
C GLY A 150 -1.94 7.53 4.65
N PHE A 151 -0.67 7.34 4.96
CA PHE A 151 0.39 7.05 4.02
C PHE A 151 0.16 5.73 3.28
N LYS A 152 0.42 5.74 1.96
CA LYS A 152 0.39 4.59 1.07
C LYS A 152 1.58 4.63 0.13
N THR A 153 2.18 3.48 -0.15
CA THR A 153 3.40 3.37 -0.97
C THR A 153 3.15 3.17 -2.45
N ASN A 154 1.92 2.94 -2.86
CA ASN A 154 1.59 2.58 -4.24
C ASN A 154 1.54 3.77 -5.23
N ASN A 155 1.64 5.01 -4.77
CA ASN A 155 1.74 6.21 -5.59
C ASN A 155 2.11 7.43 -4.73
N VAL A 156 3.31 7.46 -4.19
CA VAL A 156 3.74 8.51 -3.24
C VAL A 156 5.09 9.10 -3.60
N LEU A 157 5.17 10.41 -3.58
CA LEU A 157 6.41 11.16 -3.72
C LEU A 157 6.95 11.52 -2.33
N ILE A 158 8.20 11.14 -2.05
CA ILE A 158 8.89 11.40 -0.78
C ILE A 158 10.21 12.11 -1.08
N SER A 159 10.51 13.18 -0.33
CA SER A 159 11.81 13.83 -0.44
C SER A 159 12.95 12.94 0.09
N LYS A 160 14.14 13.06 -0.50
CA LYS A 160 15.34 12.34 -0.05
C LYS A 160 15.71 12.69 1.40
N ALA A 161 15.41 13.92 1.84
CA ALA A 161 15.63 14.35 3.21
C ALA A 161 14.80 13.53 4.22
N ILE A 162 13.52 13.27 3.92
CA ILE A 162 12.68 12.36 4.74
C ILE A 162 13.24 10.93 4.69
N ALA A 163 13.54 10.40 3.51
CA ALA A 163 14.04 9.04 3.36
C ALA A 163 15.38 8.80 4.06
N ASN A 164 16.19 9.83 4.26
CA ASN A 164 17.42 9.75 5.05
C ASN A 164 17.15 9.68 6.56
N GLN A 165 16.06 10.25 7.04
CA GLN A 165 15.68 10.26 8.46
C GLN A 165 14.84 9.05 8.86
N LEU A 166 13.97 8.57 7.99
CA LEU A 166 13.04 7.50 8.27
C LEU A 166 13.16 6.38 7.24
N LYS A 167 13.29 5.15 7.72
CA LYS A 167 13.31 3.92 6.92
C LYS A 167 12.10 3.06 7.24
N PHE A 168 11.68 2.24 6.28
CA PHE A 168 10.71 1.18 6.55
C PHE A 168 11.29 0.20 7.58
N ASN A 169 10.47 -0.26 8.51
CA ASN A 169 10.91 -1.19 9.54
C ASN A 169 11.09 -2.60 8.94
N GLU A 170 12.35 -3.04 8.83
CA GLU A 170 12.74 -4.29 8.18
C GLU A 170 12.42 -5.56 8.97
N SER A 171 11.99 -5.43 10.22
CA SER A 171 11.51 -6.57 11.02
C SER A 171 10.09 -7.02 10.62
N LEU A 172 9.35 -6.18 9.88
CA LEU A 172 8.08 -6.53 9.29
C LEU A 172 8.31 -7.38 8.02
N GLN A 173 7.96 -8.64 8.11
CA GLN A 173 8.05 -9.60 7.01
C GLN A 173 6.65 -9.97 6.52
N GLY A 174 6.54 -10.41 5.25
CA GLY A 174 5.29 -10.79 4.62
C GLY A 174 4.44 -9.59 4.21
N TYR A 175 3.11 -9.72 4.27
CA TYR A 175 2.19 -8.76 3.68
C TYR A 175 1.60 -7.78 4.70
N GLY A 176 1.73 -6.49 4.42
CA GLY A 176 0.88 -5.41 4.94
C GLY A 176 1.36 -4.72 6.22
N HIS A 177 0.91 -3.48 6.34
CA HIS A 177 1.12 -2.53 7.45
C HIS A 177 2.55 -1.96 7.59
N GLU A 178 3.50 -2.30 6.71
CA GLU A 178 4.78 -1.60 6.64
C GLU A 178 4.60 -0.11 6.28
N ASP A 179 3.65 0.17 5.39
CA ASP A 179 3.24 1.53 5.03
C ASP A 179 2.50 2.25 6.16
N THR A 180 1.65 1.54 6.88
CA THR A 180 0.89 2.10 8.02
C THR A 180 1.83 2.53 9.15
N LEU A 181 2.82 1.68 9.49
CA LEU A 181 3.81 2.02 10.50
C LEU A 181 4.68 3.19 10.04
N TYR A 182 5.17 3.16 8.80
CA TYR A 182 5.98 4.24 8.24
C TYR A 182 5.24 5.58 8.25
N GLY A 183 3.96 5.59 7.83
CA GLY A 183 3.13 6.79 7.83
C GLY A 183 2.89 7.36 9.24
N PHE A 184 2.68 6.49 10.23
CA PHE A 184 2.55 6.88 11.63
C PHE A 184 3.84 7.54 12.16
N GLU A 185 5.00 6.92 11.93
CA GLU A 185 6.31 7.47 12.33
C GLU A 185 6.63 8.78 11.60
N LEU A 186 6.22 8.90 10.33
CA LEU A 186 6.35 10.12 9.54
C LEU A 186 5.58 11.28 10.20
N GLU A 187 4.32 11.05 10.59
CA GLU A 187 3.49 12.05 11.29
C GLU A 187 4.06 12.41 12.67
N LYS A 188 4.63 11.43 13.40
CA LYS A 188 5.31 11.67 14.69
C LYS A 188 6.54 12.54 14.57
N LEU A 189 7.25 12.47 13.44
CA LEU A 189 8.35 13.37 13.12
C LEU A 189 7.89 14.79 12.69
N GLY A 190 6.59 15.03 12.65
CA GLY A 190 6.01 16.33 12.30
C GLY A 190 5.84 16.54 10.79
N PHE A 191 6.00 15.48 9.96
CA PHE A 191 5.81 15.59 8.52
C PHE A 191 4.35 15.33 8.14
N ASN A 192 3.78 16.23 7.35
CA ASN A 192 2.43 16.09 6.84
C ASN A 192 2.43 15.45 5.45
N ILE A 193 1.43 14.61 5.17
CA ILE A 193 1.18 14.04 3.86
C ILE A 193 0.24 14.95 3.10
N SER A 194 0.74 15.60 2.05
CA SER A 194 -0.09 16.34 1.12
C SER A 194 -0.72 15.42 0.07
N HIS A 195 -1.73 15.91 -0.66
CA HIS A 195 -2.44 15.12 -1.66
C HIS A 195 -2.57 15.87 -2.98
N ILE A 196 -2.38 15.17 -4.11
CA ILE A 196 -2.72 15.68 -5.44
C ILE A 196 -3.65 14.71 -6.16
N GLU A 197 -4.37 15.20 -7.18
CA GLU A 197 -5.16 14.33 -8.05
C GLU A 197 -4.30 13.83 -9.21
N ASN A 198 -3.57 12.74 -8.96
CA ASN A 198 -2.68 12.10 -9.93
C ASN A 198 -2.65 10.57 -9.73
N PRO A 199 -3.81 9.90 -9.88
CA PRO A 199 -3.92 8.50 -9.51
C PRO A 199 -3.20 7.57 -10.50
N VAL A 200 -2.72 6.45 -9.98
CA VAL A 200 -2.39 5.25 -10.75
C VAL A 200 -3.59 4.30 -10.74
N LYS A 201 -3.74 3.49 -11.77
CA LYS A 201 -4.74 2.43 -11.81
C LYS A 201 -4.09 1.11 -11.37
N ASN A 202 -4.71 0.45 -10.38
CA ASN A 202 -4.34 -0.89 -9.98
C ASN A 202 -5.14 -1.88 -10.82
N SER A 203 -4.47 -2.54 -11.77
CA SER A 203 -5.11 -3.40 -12.76
C SER A 203 -5.23 -4.85 -12.29
N VAL A 204 -4.34 -5.29 -11.40
CA VAL A 204 -4.33 -6.66 -10.88
C VAL A 204 -5.13 -6.74 -9.58
N LEU A 205 -6.13 -7.61 -9.55
CA LEU A 205 -6.95 -7.86 -8.37
C LEU A 205 -6.71 -9.28 -7.88
N ASP A 206 -6.43 -9.40 -6.57
CA ASP A 206 -6.41 -10.71 -5.92
C ASP A 206 -7.78 -11.41 -6.02
N THR A 207 -7.79 -12.72 -6.08
CA THR A 207 -9.01 -13.49 -5.83
C THR A 207 -9.51 -13.25 -4.40
N ASN A 208 -10.79 -13.48 -4.14
CA ASN A 208 -11.34 -13.32 -2.79
C ASN A 208 -10.59 -14.17 -1.76
N GLN A 209 -10.17 -15.37 -2.14
CA GLN A 209 -9.43 -16.29 -1.27
C GLN A 209 -8.03 -15.74 -0.94
N GLU A 210 -7.27 -15.31 -1.94
CA GLU A 210 -5.95 -14.69 -1.75
C GLU A 210 -6.05 -13.43 -0.90
N PHE A 211 -7.06 -12.58 -1.17
CA PHE A 211 -7.27 -11.37 -0.41
C PHE A 211 -7.60 -11.64 1.06
N LEU A 212 -8.38 -12.68 1.37
CA LEU A 212 -8.66 -13.09 2.74
C LEU A 212 -7.41 -13.68 3.43
N MET A 213 -6.56 -14.42 2.71
CA MET A 213 -5.27 -14.91 3.24
C MET A 213 -4.33 -13.74 3.53
N LYS A 214 -4.13 -12.82 2.57
CA LYS A 214 -3.35 -11.59 2.76
C LYS A 214 -3.88 -10.74 3.92
N THR A 215 -5.20 -10.70 4.12
CA THR A 215 -5.82 -9.99 5.24
C THR A 215 -5.40 -10.57 6.60
N LYS A 216 -5.35 -11.89 6.75
CA LYS A 216 -4.89 -12.53 7.99
C LYS A 216 -3.43 -12.21 8.29
N GLU A 217 -2.60 -12.28 7.28
CA GLU A 217 -1.17 -11.95 7.37
C GLU A 217 -0.98 -10.47 7.74
N ALA A 218 -1.69 -9.57 7.07
CA ALA A 218 -1.66 -8.14 7.37
C ALA A 218 -2.09 -7.85 8.81
N LEU A 219 -3.13 -8.51 9.34
CA LEU A 219 -3.56 -8.34 10.73
C LEU A 219 -2.52 -8.85 11.73
N ALA A 220 -1.81 -9.94 11.40
CA ALA A 220 -0.70 -10.41 12.23
C ALA A 220 0.44 -9.39 12.26
N ASN A 221 0.78 -8.80 11.11
CA ASN A 221 1.75 -7.70 11.03
C ASN A 221 1.28 -6.45 11.76
N LEU A 222 -0.02 -6.10 11.68
CA LEU A 222 -0.58 -4.97 12.43
C LEU A 222 -0.37 -5.12 13.94
N ILE A 223 -0.52 -6.34 14.47
CA ILE A 223 -0.26 -6.61 15.89
C ILE A 223 1.23 -6.44 16.22
N ARG A 224 2.14 -6.79 15.31
CA ARG A 224 3.58 -6.53 15.47
C ARG A 224 3.86 -5.02 15.45
N CYS A 225 3.20 -4.27 14.57
CA CYS A 225 3.37 -2.81 14.52
C CYS A 225 3.06 -2.12 15.86
N ILE A 226 2.15 -2.64 16.68
CA ILE A 226 1.87 -2.08 18.02
C ILE A 226 3.12 -2.06 18.89
N THR A 227 3.96 -3.11 18.81
CA THR A 227 5.21 -3.20 19.60
C THR A 227 6.39 -2.50 18.95
N LEU A 228 6.32 -2.24 17.64
CA LEU A 228 7.38 -1.59 16.87
C LEU A 228 7.21 -0.07 16.79
N ALA A 229 6.00 0.42 16.98
CA ALA A 229 5.70 1.84 16.97
C ALA A 229 6.38 2.56 18.15
N THR A 230 6.96 3.75 17.90
CA THR A 230 7.59 4.59 18.91
C THR A 230 6.65 4.92 20.06
N GLU A 231 5.33 5.08 19.76
CA GLU A 231 4.28 5.30 20.74
C GLU A 231 3.12 4.31 20.52
N SER A 232 3.19 3.14 21.15
CA SER A 232 2.22 2.04 20.97
C SER A 232 0.76 2.46 21.21
N SER A 233 0.47 3.25 22.24
CA SER A 233 -0.90 3.71 22.56
C SER A 233 -1.44 4.65 21.48
N ALA A 234 -0.62 5.61 21.03
CA ALA A 234 -0.98 6.53 19.96
C ALA A 234 -1.17 5.78 18.63
N PHE A 235 -0.33 4.79 18.31
CA PHE A 235 -0.50 3.95 17.14
C PHE A 235 -1.83 3.19 17.15
N VAL A 236 -2.22 2.64 18.29
CA VAL A 236 -3.51 1.95 18.45
C VAL A 236 -4.69 2.89 18.20
N ASP A 237 -4.62 4.13 18.66
CA ASP A 237 -5.65 5.14 18.41
C ASP A 237 -5.63 5.69 16.97
N HIS A 238 -4.49 5.67 16.32
CA HIS A 238 -4.33 6.06 14.91
C HIS A 238 -5.00 5.05 13.95
N VAL A 239 -4.89 3.74 14.22
CA VAL A 239 -5.39 2.69 13.34
C VAL A 239 -6.85 2.34 13.63
N THR A 240 -7.75 2.63 12.69
CA THR A 240 -9.21 2.50 12.86
C THR A 240 -9.68 1.14 13.38
N ILE A 241 -9.12 0.03 12.91
CA ILE A 241 -9.54 -1.32 13.36
C ILE A 241 -9.11 -1.58 14.80
N LEU A 242 -7.91 -1.14 15.21
CA LEU A 242 -7.43 -1.26 16.59
C LEU A 242 -8.25 -0.39 17.52
N LYS A 243 -8.52 0.85 17.13
CA LYS A 243 -9.42 1.74 17.86
C LYS A 243 -10.82 1.16 18.03
N THR A 244 -11.37 0.55 16.98
CA THR A 244 -12.69 -0.12 17.04
C THR A 244 -12.64 -1.32 17.98
N TYR A 245 -11.61 -2.16 17.89
CA TYR A 245 -11.42 -3.29 18.80
C TYR A 245 -11.34 -2.84 20.27
N ASN A 246 -10.56 -1.81 20.56
CA ASN A 246 -10.45 -1.25 21.92
C ASN A 246 -11.78 -0.69 22.45
N ARG A 247 -12.59 -0.08 21.57
CA ARG A 247 -13.96 0.33 21.95
C ARG A 247 -14.82 -0.87 22.34
N LEU A 248 -14.81 -1.95 21.54
CA LEU A 248 -15.54 -3.18 21.88
C LEU A 248 -15.07 -3.78 23.22
N LYS A 249 -13.75 -3.76 23.47
CA LYS A 249 -13.18 -4.19 24.74
C LYS A 249 -13.65 -3.32 25.91
N ARG A 250 -13.59 -1.98 25.75
CA ARG A 250 -13.99 -1.02 26.78
C ARG A 250 -15.47 -1.14 27.18
N TYR A 251 -16.34 -1.41 26.20
CA TYR A 251 -17.79 -1.58 26.47
C TYR A 251 -18.19 -3.02 26.75
N SER A 252 -17.22 -3.92 27.00
CA SER A 252 -17.46 -5.35 27.28
C SER A 252 -18.26 -6.08 26.17
N LEU A 253 -18.14 -5.64 24.92
CA LEU A 253 -18.84 -6.22 23.76
C LEU A 253 -18.09 -7.39 23.08
N LEU A 254 -16.86 -7.68 23.50
CA LEU A 254 -16.09 -8.81 22.93
C LEU A 254 -16.77 -10.17 23.11
N PRO A 255 -17.47 -10.50 24.21
CA PRO A 255 -18.21 -11.77 24.31
C PRO A 255 -19.28 -11.92 23.22
N LEU A 256 -19.96 -10.83 22.82
CA LEU A 256 -20.93 -10.87 21.72
C LEU A 256 -20.24 -11.14 20.36
N LEU A 257 -19.10 -10.50 20.10
CA LEU A 257 -18.30 -10.76 18.90
C LEU A 257 -17.86 -12.22 18.85
N ARG A 258 -17.43 -12.79 19.97
CA ARG A 258 -16.98 -14.18 20.11
C ARG A 258 -18.13 -15.17 19.95
N GLY A 259 -19.28 -14.90 20.54
CA GLY A 259 -20.50 -15.68 20.36
C GLY A 259 -20.92 -15.71 18.88
N TYR A 260 -20.99 -14.55 18.23
CA TYR A 260 -21.25 -14.48 16.80
C TYR A 260 -20.20 -15.30 15.99
N SER A 261 -18.93 -15.14 16.30
CA SER A 261 -17.85 -15.89 15.65
C SER A 261 -18.03 -17.39 15.76
N TRP A 262 -18.36 -17.89 16.95
CA TRP A 262 -18.58 -19.32 17.20
C TRP A 262 -19.65 -19.92 16.25
N PHE A 263 -20.78 -19.24 16.08
CA PHE A 263 -21.90 -19.76 15.29
C PHE A 263 -21.79 -19.46 13.80
N PHE A 264 -21.25 -18.31 13.42
CA PHE A 264 -21.41 -17.78 12.06
C PHE A 264 -20.11 -17.57 11.28
N PHE A 265 -18.94 -17.71 11.89
CA PHE A 265 -17.68 -17.38 11.22
C PHE A 265 -17.42 -18.20 9.96
N LYS A 266 -17.67 -19.51 9.99
CA LYS A 266 -17.50 -20.39 8.80
C LYS A 266 -18.38 -19.92 7.63
N ARG A 267 -19.65 -19.56 7.93
CA ARG A 267 -20.59 -19.07 6.93
C ARG A 267 -20.17 -17.68 6.40
N LEU A 268 -19.71 -16.79 7.28
CA LEU A 268 -19.20 -15.48 6.92
C LEU A 268 -18.00 -15.59 5.98
N SER A 269 -16.99 -16.36 6.35
CA SER A 269 -15.78 -16.61 5.56
C SER A 269 -16.11 -17.16 4.17
N ARG A 270 -16.91 -18.24 4.12
CA ARG A 270 -17.34 -18.86 2.87
C ARG A 270 -18.09 -17.88 1.96
N ASN A 271 -18.99 -17.07 2.50
CA ASN A 271 -19.76 -16.10 1.69
C ASN A 271 -18.86 -15.00 1.11
N LEU A 272 -17.83 -14.56 1.83
CA LEU A 272 -16.83 -13.63 1.34
C LEU A 272 -15.97 -14.27 0.25
N GLU A 273 -15.56 -15.52 0.45
CA GLU A 273 -14.72 -16.31 -0.47
C GLU A 273 -15.40 -16.51 -1.84
N ILE A 274 -16.68 -16.85 -1.87
CA ILE A 274 -17.44 -17.06 -3.12
C ILE A 274 -18.01 -15.77 -3.72
N GLY A 275 -17.79 -14.62 -3.10
CA GLY A 275 -18.27 -13.34 -3.61
C GLY A 275 -19.80 -13.12 -3.50
N LYS A 276 -20.50 -13.93 -2.69
CA LYS A 276 -21.97 -13.87 -2.52
C LYS A 276 -22.36 -13.24 -1.18
N SER A 277 -22.25 -11.93 -1.07
CA SER A 277 -22.60 -11.28 0.20
C SER A 277 -23.22 -9.90 0.01
N VAL A 278 -24.45 -9.73 0.47
CA VAL A 278 -25.06 -8.39 0.61
C VAL A 278 -24.29 -7.64 1.69
N GLY A 279 -23.93 -6.37 1.45
CA GLY A 279 -23.12 -5.60 2.38
C GLY A 279 -21.72 -6.17 2.58
N MET A 280 -21.10 -6.69 1.53
CA MET A 280 -19.82 -7.41 1.53
C MET A 280 -18.71 -6.68 2.27
N VAL A 281 -18.55 -5.38 2.06
CA VAL A 281 -17.49 -4.58 2.70
C VAL A 281 -17.69 -4.49 4.22
N ARG A 282 -18.93 -4.31 4.70
CA ARG A 282 -19.23 -4.31 6.16
C ARG A 282 -18.98 -5.70 6.77
N ARG A 283 -19.33 -6.77 6.06
CA ARG A 283 -19.05 -8.15 6.50
C ARG A 283 -17.57 -8.47 6.51
N TYR A 284 -16.82 -7.91 5.56
CA TYR A 284 -15.36 -7.98 5.58
C TYR A 284 -14.76 -7.22 6.77
N ASP A 285 -15.31 -6.07 7.16
CA ASP A 285 -14.87 -5.37 8.38
C ASP A 285 -15.12 -6.21 9.64
N LEU A 286 -16.28 -6.86 9.72
CA LEU A 286 -16.56 -7.80 10.82
C LEU A 286 -15.61 -9.01 10.79
N TYR A 287 -15.33 -9.59 9.62
CA TYR A 287 -14.35 -10.65 9.46
C TYR A 287 -12.98 -10.24 9.99
N LYS A 288 -12.49 -9.04 9.64
CA LYS A 288 -11.22 -8.51 10.16
C LYS A 288 -11.20 -8.39 11.69
N LEU A 289 -12.28 -7.90 12.30
CA LEU A 289 -12.38 -7.78 13.76
C LEU A 289 -12.35 -9.15 14.45
N ILE A 290 -13.00 -10.15 13.88
CA ILE A 290 -12.97 -11.53 14.42
C ILE A 290 -11.57 -12.11 14.32
N ILE A 291 -10.90 -11.99 13.17
CA ILE A 291 -9.52 -12.48 13.00
C ILE A 291 -8.58 -11.76 13.96
N LEU A 292 -8.73 -10.44 14.13
CA LEU A 292 -7.91 -9.67 15.08
C LEU A 292 -8.09 -10.19 16.52
N ASP A 293 -9.34 -10.43 16.98
CA ASP A 293 -9.60 -11.03 18.32
C ASP A 293 -8.97 -12.41 18.47
N GLN A 294 -9.06 -13.26 17.43
CA GLN A 294 -8.43 -14.59 17.43
C GLN A 294 -6.91 -14.50 17.56
N LEU A 295 -6.27 -13.63 16.76
CA LEU A 295 -4.82 -13.44 16.78
C LEU A 295 -4.32 -12.85 18.12
N LEU A 296 -5.05 -11.89 18.70
CA LEU A 296 -4.69 -11.29 19.99
C LEU A 296 -4.82 -12.27 21.15
N ARG A 297 -5.73 -13.24 21.07
CA ARG A 297 -5.88 -14.32 22.09
C ARG A 297 -4.89 -15.46 21.92
N ALA A 298 -4.42 -15.68 20.69
CA ALA A 298 -3.43 -16.72 20.40
C ALA A 298 -1.99 -16.30 20.76
N LYS A 299 -1.74 -15.02 21.06
CA LYS A 299 -0.45 -14.61 21.63
C LYS A 299 -0.37 -15.11 23.07
N PRO A 300 0.70 -15.88 23.43
CA PRO A 300 0.95 -16.28 24.81
C PRO A 300 1.20 -15.09 25.73
#